data_0eb7da396a35691ea9f5ca18a1225181
#
_entry.id   0eb7da396a35691ea9f5ca18a1225181
#
_cell.length_a   1.000
_cell.length_b   1.000
_cell.length_c   1.000
_cell.angle_alpha   90.00
_cell.angle_beta   90.00
_cell.angle_gamma   90.00
#
_symmetry.space_group_name_H-M   'P 1'
#
loop_
_entity.id
_entity.type
_entity.pdbx_description
1 polymer ?
#
loop_
_entity_poly.entity_id
_entity_poly.type
_entity_poly.pdbx_seq_one_letter_code
_entity_poly.pdbx_strand_id
1 'polypeptide(L)'
;MSRLQKALFLSDKGYADLKKAIFACTLTNLAMLLPFCVTVMIFSEILTPFVNGGSIQWNHIWMLWGAGIVSAILVFLAAKNDYRKTYIASYKESNTTRLRIAEHLRKLPMNFFNTKDLSELTTNMMADCSSMESLLSSTIPPLIANGITVTLTCILLAFFDWRLALCVFITVPIAFLIIWLSRNHQKKLFEKQVDAKLDASDQVQEYLEGMKIIKSCGLSGSHFSALDKALLAMKKIAIKVEMAVGVFMSSASMILQAGIGITIFVGAILLTQGQIELLPLLMFLLMVTRIYGPILAILANLSSLLNLNVVTSRMRTLLTTPAMDGEGKTVPNCDIELSHVTFAYNQEDVIKDVSCKIPQGSVTALVGPSGSGKSTISKLIARFWDVQQGKITVGGKDIKSMEPESLMSYMSFVFQDVTLFNDTVMNNIRLGNPNATDDQVIAAAKAAYCDEFVREMPDGYQTVLGENGSTLSGGERQRISIARALLKNAPIILLDEATASLDPENEVLVQKAIAKLVEGKTVIMIAHRLRTVVDADQILVLDNGRLVEHGTHDELMKKNGLYHKLFHIQQESL
;
A
#
# COMPACT_ATOMS: atom_id res chain seq x y z
N MET A 1 -14.35 -10.37 17.63
CA MET A 1 -13.73 -9.10 17.21
C MET A 1 -14.60 -7.92 17.62
N SER A 2 -14.03 -6.91 18.32
CA SER A 2 -14.75 -5.68 18.69
C SER A 2 -15.05 -4.84 17.43
N ARG A 3 -16.08 -3.95 17.50
CA ARG A 3 -16.41 -3.05 16.40
C ARG A 3 -15.20 -2.19 15.97
N LEU A 4 -14.41 -1.74 16.94
CA LEU A 4 -13.21 -0.93 16.72
C LEU A 4 -12.09 -1.72 16.02
N GLN A 5 -11.89 -2.98 16.39
CA GLN A 5 -10.89 -3.85 15.77
C GLN A 5 -11.19 -4.10 14.29
N LYS A 6 -12.48 -4.34 13.96
CA LYS A 6 -12.93 -4.51 12.57
C LYS A 6 -12.81 -3.22 11.77
N ALA A 7 -13.13 -2.07 12.38
CA ALA A 7 -13.05 -0.77 11.70
C ALA A 7 -11.61 -0.38 11.36
N LEU A 8 -10.65 -0.75 12.20
CA LEU A 8 -9.23 -0.41 12.04
C LEU A 8 -8.38 -1.51 11.41
N PHE A 9 -8.96 -2.66 11.04
CA PHE A 9 -8.25 -3.82 10.47
C PHE A 9 -7.07 -4.32 11.32
N LEU A 10 -7.14 -4.14 12.64
CA LEU A 10 -6.07 -4.52 13.55
C LEU A 10 -5.98 -6.03 13.72
N SER A 11 -4.76 -6.52 13.86
CA SER A 11 -4.48 -7.86 14.36
C SER A 11 -4.98 -8.01 15.80
N ASP A 12 -5.17 -9.24 16.29
CA ASP A 12 -5.56 -9.48 17.69
C ASP A 12 -4.51 -8.89 18.65
N LYS A 13 -3.23 -8.99 18.27
CA LYS A 13 -2.11 -8.41 19.00
C LYS A 13 -2.14 -6.88 18.96
N GLY A 14 -2.35 -6.29 17.78
CA GLY A 14 -2.45 -4.84 17.60
C GLY A 14 -3.59 -4.23 18.41
N TYR A 15 -4.75 -4.93 18.50
CA TYR A 15 -5.86 -4.49 19.33
C TYR A 15 -5.55 -4.58 20.84
N ALA A 16 -4.85 -5.63 21.29
CA ALA A 16 -4.41 -5.74 22.67
C ALA A 16 -3.38 -4.65 23.04
N ASP A 17 -2.46 -4.35 22.12
CA ASP A 17 -1.46 -3.31 22.32
C ASP A 17 -2.07 -1.90 22.29
N LEU A 18 -3.09 -1.65 21.46
CA LEU A 18 -3.87 -0.40 21.48
C LEU A 18 -4.53 -0.16 22.85
N LYS A 19 -5.11 -1.19 23.47
CA LYS A 19 -5.67 -1.06 24.83
C LYS A 19 -4.61 -0.69 25.86
N LYS A 20 -3.41 -1.31 25.77
CA LYS A 20 -2.29 -0.99 26.67
C LYS A 20 -1.79 0.44 26.44
N ALA A 21 -1.78 0.92 25.18
CA ALA A 21 -1.43 2.28 24.82
C ALA A 21 -2.42 3.29 25.41
N ILE A 22 -3.74 3.04 25.27
CA ILE A 22 -4.78 3.88 25.87
C ILE A 22 -4.61 3.96 27.39
N PHE A 23 -4.39 2.82 28.05
CA PHE A 23 -4.18 2.79 29.50
C PHE A 23 -2.91 3.55 29.91
N ALA A 24 -1.80 3.37 29.19
CA ALA A 24 -0.54 4.06 29.48
C ALA A 24 -0.70 5.58 29.28
N CYS A 25 -1.34 6.02 28.21
CA CYS A 25 -1.61 7.43 27.93
C CYS A 25 -2.52 8.06 29.01
N THR A 26 -3.56 7.34 29.43
CA THR A 26 -4.44 7.77 30.54
C THR A 26 -3.67 7.92 31.84
N LEU A 27 -2.80 6.95 32.16
CA LEU A 27 -1.95 7.00 33.35
C LEU A 27 -0.99 8.20 33.31
N THR A 28 -0.39 8.48 32.14
CA THR A 28 0.47 9.64 31.93
C THR A 28 -0.28 10.95 32.14
N ASN A 29 -1.49 11.07 31.58
CA ASN A 29 -2.33 12.26 31.77
C ASN A 29 -2.69 12.48 33.24
N LEU A 30 -3.02 11.41 33.98
CA LEU A 30 -3.29 11.50 35.42
C LEU A 30 -2.03 11.83 36.21
N ALA A 31 -0.89 11.24 35.87
CA ALA A 31 0.38 11.56 36.51
C ALA A 31 0.76 13.04 36.32
N MET A 32 0.45 13.64 35.18
CA MET A 32 0.69 15.07 34.91
C MET A 32 -0.13 16.00 35.82
N LEU A 33 -1.17 15.52 36.48
CA LEU A 33 -1.89 16.31 37.49
C LEU A 33 -1.10 16.43 38.82
N LEU A 34 -0.19 15.49 39.14
CA LEU A 34 0.54 15.47 40.40
C LEU A 34 1.45 16.71 40.58
N PRO A 35 2.36 17.07 39.64
CA PRO A 35 3.16 18.29 39.77
C PRO A 35 2.29 19.56 39.87
N PHE A 36 1.14 19.55 39.17
CA PHE A 36 0.19 20.64 39.22
C PHE A 36 -0.44 20.78 40.61
N CYS A 37 -0.90 19.68 41.21
CA CYS A 37 -1.43 19.68 42.60
C CYS A 37 -0.39 20.20 43.61
N VAL A 38 0.88 19.76 43.47
CA VAL A 38 1.98 20.26 44.29
C VAL A 38 2.18 21.76 44.13
N THR A 39 2.15 22.27 42.87
CA THR A 39 2.25 23.71 42.60
C THR A 39 1.13 24.50 43.26
N VAL A 40 -0.12 23.98 43.18
CA VAL A 40 -1.28 24.59 43.83
C VAL A 40 -1.13 24.61 45.37
N MET A 41 -0.62 23.52 45.97
CA MET A 41 -0.34 23.46 47.40
C MET A 41 0.73 24.47 47.85
N ILE A 42 1.83 24.59 47.10
CA ILE A 42 2.86 25.60 47.37
C ILE A 42 2.27 27.01 47.29
N PHE A 43 1.47 27.27 46.26
CA PHE A 43 0.83 28.56 46.07
C PHE A 43 -0.14 28.90 47.22
N SER A 44 -0.91 27.90 47.67
CA SER A 44 -1.78 27.99 48.86
C SER A 44 -0.98 28.35 50.12
N GLU A 45 0.14 27.66 50.37
CA GLU A 45 0.97 27.84 51.54
C GLU A 45 1.60 29.25 51.61
N ILE A 46 1.94 29.81 50.43
CA ILE A 46 2.49 31.17 50.33
C ILE A 46 1.39 32.23 50.50
N LEU A 47 0.20 32.05 49.95
CA LEU A 47 -0.90 33.02 49.97
C LEU A 47 -1.66 33.07 51.28
N THR A 48 -1.82 31.96 51.96
CA THR A 48 -2.59 31.88 53.22
C THR A 48 -2.13 32.87 54.27
N PRO A 49 -0.80 33.05 54.53
CA PRO A 49 -0.32 34.05 55.49
C PRO A 49 -0.63 35.51 55.08
N PHE A 50 -0.68 35.81 53.77
CA PHE A 50 -1.03 37.16 53.29
C PHE A 50 -2.51 37.47 53.46
N VAL A 51 -3.38 36.48 53.37
CA VAL A 51 -4.85 36.67 53.51
C VAL A 51 -5.28 36.63 54.97
N ASN A 52 -4.77 35.69 55.76
CA ASN A 52 -5.22 35.44 57.13
C ASN A 52 -4.28 35.97 58.22
N GLY A 53 -3.15 36.56 57.84
CA GLY A 53 -2.07 36.95 58.77
C GLY A 53 -1.28 35.75 59.26
N GLY A 54 0.03 35.84 59.31
CA GLY A 54 0.88 34.78 59.80
C GLY A 54 2.27 34.80 59.19
N SER A 55 3.11 33.79 59.51
CA SER A 55 4.44 33.62 58.93
C SER A 55 4.43 32.43 57.97
N ILE A 56 5.18 32.55 56.89
CA ILE A 56 5.37 31.48 55.88
C ILE A 56 6.15 30.33 56.51
N GLN A 57 5.61 29.11 56.40
CA GLN A 57 6.25 27.88 56.90
C GLN A 57 7.23 27.31 55.87
N TRP A 58 8.45 27.84 55.82
CA TRP A 58 9.48 27.41 54.87
C TRP A 58 9.78 25.91 54.85
N ASN A 59 9.75 25.25 56.02
CA ASN A 59 10.00 23.82 56.09
C ASN A 59 8.92 23.01 55.32
N HIS A 60 7.67 23.44 55.35
CA HIS A 60 6.58 22.81 54.61
C HIS A 60 6.75 23.04 53.08
N ILE A 61 7.17 24.24 52.69
CA ILE A 61 7.46 24.55 51.28
C ILE A 61 8.59 23.69 50.75
N TRP A 62 9.69 23.50 51.49
CA TRP A 62 10.79 22.63 51.09
C TRP A 62 10.35 21.17 50.93
N MET A 63 9.50 20.66 51.82
CA MET A 63 8.92 19.33 51.71
C MET A 63 8.03 19.19 50.46
N LEU A 64 7.18 20.17 50.16
CA LEU A 64 6.38 20.21 48.94
C LEU A 64 7.25 20.30 47.68
N TRP A 65 8.35 21.05 47.74
CA TRP A 65 9.30 21.12 46.65
C TRP A 65 9.95 19.76 46.34
N GLY A 66 10.34 19.02 47.39
CA GLY A 66 10.78 17.63 47.30
C GLY A 66 9.73 16.71 46.67
N ALA A 67 8.46 16.83 47.09
CA ALA A 67 7.33 16.11 46.48
C ALA A 67 7.14 16.46 44.99
N GLY A 68 7.40 17.72 44.62
CA GLY A 68 7.40 18.19 43.24
C GLY A 68 8.44 17.45 42.37
N ILE A 69 9.65 17.32 42.88
CA ILE A 69 10.74 16.57 42.17
C ILE A 69 10.32 15.10 42.00
N VAL A 70 9.81 14.46 43.04
CA VAL A 70 9.36 13.05 42.98
C VAL A 70 8.21 12.90 41.96
N SER A 71 7.26 13.84 41.96
CA SER A 71 6.14 13.83 40.99
C SER A 71 6.64 13.99 39.55
N ALA A 72 7.64 14.85 39.31
CA ALA A 72 8.25 15.02 37.98
C ALA A 72 8.95 13.72 37.50
N ILE A 73 9.63 13.02 38.40
CA ILE A 73 10.25 11.71 38.09
C ILE A 73 9.16 10.69 37.72
N LEU A 74 8.06 10.63 38.47
CA LEU A 74 6.94 9.75 38.19
C LEU A 74 6.30 10.05 36.82
N VAL A 75 6.11 11.32 36.48
CA VAL A 75 5.64 11.75 35.15
C VAL A 75 6.60 11.30 34.06
N PHE A 76 7.88 11.48 34.25
CA PHE A 76 8.89 11.03 33.27
C PHE A 76 8.84 9.52 33.03
N LEU A 77 8.74 8.71 34.09
CA LEU A 77 8.60 7.26 33.99
C LEU A 77 7.31 6.83 33.31
N ALA A 78 6.19 7.48 33.64
CA ALA A 78 4.90 7.26 32.98
C ALA A 78 4.95 7.60 31.51
N ALA A 79 5.48 8.79 31.15
CA ALA A 79 5.61 9.25 29.77
C ALA A 79 6.55 8.35 28.94
N LYS A 80 7.67 7.90 29.51
CA LYS A 80 8.56 6.93 28.87
C LYS A 80 7.85 5.60 28.55
N ASN A 81 7.05 5.11 29.50
CA ASN A 81 6.27 3.88 29.30
C ASN A 81 5.15 4.07 28.26
N ASP A 82 4.47 5.21 28.28
CA ASP A 82 3.45 5.59 27.31
C ASP A 82 4.04 5.65 25.91
N TYR A 83 5.12 6.42 25.71
CA TYR A 83 5.81 6.53 24.44
C TYR A 83 6.18 5.14 23.88
N ARG A 84 6.75 4.26 24.72
CA ARG A 84 7.13 2.91 24.30
C ARG A 84 5.93 2.05 23.90
N LYS A 85 4.82 2.12 24.67
CA LYS A 85 3.63 1.33 24.37
C LYS A 85 2.79 1.87 23.22
N THR A 86 2.84 3.17 22.99
CA THR A 86 2.05 3.82 21.95
C THR A 86 2.79 3.77 20.61
N TYR A 87 4.00 4.32 20.52
CA TYR A 87 4.72 4.43 19.25
C TYR A 87 5.33 3.10 18.77
N ILE A 88 6.05 2.37 19.64
CA ILE A 88 6.69 1.10 19.21
C ILE A 88 5.64 0.06 18.81
N ALA A 89 4.52 -0.02 19.52
CA ALA A 89 3.44 -0.94 19.17
C ALA A 89 2.79 -0.56 17.83
N SER A 90 2.57 0.73 17.58
CA SER A 90 2.01 1.26 16.34
C SER A 90 2.91 0.95 15.13
N TYR A 91 4.23 1.17 15.24
CA TYR A 91 5.19 0.82 14.18
C TYR A 91 5.21 -0.70 13.88
N LYS A 92 5.14 -1.54 14.90
CA LYS A 92 5.08 -2.99 14.72
C LYS A 92 3.80 -3.43 14.00
N GLU A 93 2.66 -2.89 14.37
CA GLU A 93 1.39 -3.20 13.72
C GLU A 93 1.35 -2.70 12.28
N SER A 94 1.88 -1.48 12.03
CA SER A 94 2.01 -0.92 10.68
C SER A 94 2.87 -1.83 9.78
N ASN A 95 4.01 -2.30 10.27
CA ASN A 95 4.85 -3.25 9.54
C ASN A 95 4.13 -4.56 9.25
N THR A 96 3.42 -5.12 10.25
CA THR A 96 2.62 -6.33 10.07
C THR A 96 1.52 -6.13 9.03
N THR A 97 0.90 -4.95 9.00
CA THR A 97 -0.14 -4.60 8.01
C THR A 97 0.45 -4.48 6.61
N ARG A 98 1.63 -3.84 6.45
CA ARG A 98 2.33 -3.79 5.14
C ARG A 98 2.66 -5.18 4.62
N LEU A 99 3.18 -6.07 5.48
CA LEU A 99 3.47 -7.46 5.10
C LEU A 99 2.19 -8.21 4.70
N ARG A 100 1.09 -8.03 5.44
CA ARG A 100 -0.22 -8.64 5.08
C ARG A 100 -0.74 -8.14 3.75
N ILE A 101 -0.60 -6.84 3.46
CA ILE A 101 -0.98 -6.28 2.16
C ILE A 101 -0.10 -6.89 1.05
N ALA A 102 1.22 -6.93 1.23
CA ALA A 102 2.13 -7.53 0.25
C ALA A 102 1.83 -9.00 0.00
N GLU A 103 1.54 -9.76 1.05
CA GLU A 103 1.16 -11.19 0.94
C GLU A 103 -0.20 -11.37 0.26
N HIS A 104 -1.16 -10.49 0.54
CA HIS A 104 -2.46 -10.51 -0.14
C HIS A 104 -2.33 -10.15 -1.62
N LEU A 105 -1.56 -9.09 -1.96
CA LEU A 105 -1.28 -8.71 -3.34
C LEU A 105 -0.69 -9.86 -4.15
N ARG A 106 0.22 -10.64 -3.58
CA ARG A 106 0.81 -11.82 -4.24
C ARG A 106 -0.24 -12.85 -4.68
N LYS A 107 -1.36 -12.95 -3.96
CA LYS A 107 -2.47 -13.90 -4.23
C LYS A 107 -3.55 -13.34 -5.14
N LEU A 108 -3.48 -12.06 -5.51
CA LEU A 108 -4.47 -11.45 -6.39
C LEU A 108 -4.24 -11.85 -7.86
N PRO A 109 -5.31 -11.94 -8.68
CA PRO A 109 -5.18 -12.20 -10.10
C PRO A 109 -4.43 -11.06 -10.80
N MET A 110 -3.70 -11.38 -11.86
CA MET A 110 -2.95 -10.37 -12.65
C MET A 110 -3.86 -9.27 -13.21
N ASN A 111 -5.14 -9.56 -13.43
CA ASN A 111 -6.13 -8.56 -13.84
C ASN A 111 -6.20 -7.37 -12.87
N PHE A 112 -6.05 -7.62 -11.59
CA PHE A 112 -6.04 -6.57 -10.57
C PHE A 112 -4.94 -5.52 -10.86
N PHE A 113 -3.74 -5.98 -11.24
CA PHE A 113 -2.60 -5.10 -11.55
C PHE A 113 -2.74 -4.36 -12.89
N ASN A 114 -3.55 -4.89 -13.82
CA ASN A 114 -3.84 -4.20 -15.09
C ASN A 114 -4.95 -3.15 -14.96
N THR A 115 -5.83 -3.29 -13.96
CA THR A 115 -6.96 -2.36 -13.72
C THR A 115 -6.67 -1.31 -12.66
N LYS A 116 -5.65 -1.54 -11.83
CA LYS A 116 -5.23 -0.64 -10.75
C LYS A 116 -3.91 0.03 -11.11
N ASP A 117 -3.87 1.32 -10.88
CA ASP A 117 -2.64 2.09 -11.05
C ASP A 117 -1.61 1.67 -10.00
N LEU A 118 -0.35 1.50 -10.44
CA LEU A 118 0.78 1.19 -9.57
C LEU A 118 0.99 2.28 -8.52
N SER A 119 0.72 3.54 -8.86
CA SER A 119 0.80 4.67 -7.95
C SER A 119 -0.23 4.57 -6.83
N GLU A 120 -1.46 4.11 -7.13
CA GLU A 120 -2.50 3.84 -6.12
C GLU A 120 -2.06 2.75 -5.14
N LEU A 121 -1.50 1.64 -5.65
CA LEU A 121 -1.01 0.53 -4.80
C LEU A 121 0.16 0.96 -3.91
N THR A 122 1.10 1.72 -4.46
CA THR A 122 2.22 2.30 -3.70
C THR A 122 1.72 3.23 -2.61
N THR A 123 0.76 4.10 -2.92
CA THR A 123 0.11 5.00 -1.96
C THR A 123 -0.57 4.22 -0.85
N ASN A 124 -1.30 3.15 -1.16
CA ASN A 124 -1.95 2.29 -0.16
C ASN A 124 -0.92 1.63 0.77
N MET A 125 0.18 1.12 0.25
CA MET A 125 1.22 0.46 1.05
C MET A 125 2.03 1.44 1.90
N MET A 126 2.33 2.62 1.39
CA MET A 126 3.21 3.58 2.06
C MET A 126 2.42 4.63 2.83
N ALA A 127 1.62 5.45 2.16
CA ALA A 127 0.95 6.59 2.77
C ALA A 127 -0.24 6.19 3.65
N ASP A 128 -1.08 5.25 3.22
CA ASP A 128 -2.23 4.81 4.02
C ASP A 128 -1.80 4.03 5.27
N CYS A 129 -0.78 3.17 5.16
CA CYS A 129 -0.21 2.50 6.33
C CYS A 129 0.44 3.50 7.31
N SER A 130 1.12 4.54 6.82
CA SER A 130 1.69 5.59 7.66
C SER A 130 0.61 6.45 8.32
N SER A 131 -0.50 6.70 7.62
CA SER A 131 -1.67 7.36 8.19
C SER A 131 -2.31 6.54 9.31
N MET A 132 -2.44 5.22 9.12
CA MET A 132 -2.91 4.30 10.18
C MET A 132 -1.98 4.27 11.37
N GLU A 133 -0.67 4.28 11.15
CA GLU A 133 0.35 4.36 12.20
C GLU A 133 0.20 5.64 13.04
N SER A 134 0.03 6.80 12.38
CA SER A 134 -0.25 8.08 13.04
C SER A 134 -1.56 8.05 13.84
N LEU A 135 -2.62 7.45 13.29
CA LEU A 135 -3.90 7.29 13.98
C LEU A 135 -3.78 6.44 15.25
N LEU A 136 -3.02 5.35 15.19
CA LEU A 136 -2.82 4.43 16.31
C LEU A 136 -1.86 4.97 17.37
N SER A 137 -0.94 5.88 16.99
CA SER A 137 0.03 6.45 17.93
C SER A 137 -0.42 7.79 18.50
N SER A 138 -0.79 8.75 17.65
CA SER A 138 -0.98 10.16 18.05
C SER A 138 -2.43 10.61 18.11
N THR A 139 -3.39 9.81 17.61
CA THR A 139 -4.80 10.24 17.54
C THR A 139 -5.70 9.47 18.50
N ILE A 140 -5.81 8.16 18.34
CA ILE A 140 -6.79 7.34 19.10
C ILE A 140 -6.46 7.22 20.59
N PRO A 141 -5.22 6.86 21.01
CA PRO A 141 -4.91 6.76 22.42
C PRO A 141 -5.03 8.09 23.16
N PRO A 142 -4.48 9.23 22.67
CA PRO A 142 -4.66 10.52 23.32
C PRO A 142 -6.12 11.00 23.33
N LEU A 143 -6.90 10.74 22.28
CA LEU A 143 -8.32 11.11 22.24
C LEU A 143 -9.11 10.47 23.39
N ILE A 144 -8.95 9.15 23.56
CA ILE A 144 -9.64 8.40 24.63
C ILE A 144 -9.10 8.78 25.99
N ALA A 145 -7.78 8.87 26.15
CA ALA A 145 -7.13 9.25 27.40
C ALA A 145 -7.53 10.65 27.86
N ASN A 146 -7.53 11.63 26.96
CA ASN A 146 -7.98 13.00 27.26
C ASN A 146 -9.47 13.02 27.65
N GLY A 147 -10.31 12.24 26.95
CA GLY A 147 -11.74 12.10 27.29
C GLY A 147 -11.94 11.60 28.72
N ILE A 148 -11.22 10.55 29.10
CA ILE A 148 -11.27 10.00 30.47
C ILE A 148 -10.76 11.04 31.48
N THR A 149 -9.62 11.68 31.20
CA THR A 149 -9.02 12.67 32.11
C THR A 149 -9.91 13.89 32.28
N VAL A 150 -10.47 14.44 31.21
CA VAL A 150 -11.40 15.59 31.26
C VAL A 150 -12.65 15.22 32.08
N THR A 151 -13.24 14.05 31.86
CA THR A 151 -14.41 13.59 32.60
C THR A 151 -14.10 13.45 34.08
N LEU A 152 -12.97 12.83 34.43
CA LEU A 152 -12.57 12.68 35.83
C LEU A 152 -12.34 14.03 36.50
N THR A 153 -11.62 14.95 35.81
CA THR A 153 -11.36 16.29 36.34
C THR A 153 -12.63 17.11 36.47
N CYS A 154 -13.59 16.96 35.55
CA CYS A 154 -14.91 17.56 35.61
C CYS A 154 -15.67 17.15 36.91
N ILE A 155 -15.67 15.84 37.18
CA ILE A 155 -16.29 15.28 38.40
C ILE A 155 -15.61 15.85 39.65
N LEU A 156 -14.29 15.86 39.71
CA LEU A 156 -13.55 16.38 40.85
C LEU A 156 -13.81 17.87 41.08
N LEU A 157 -13.84 18.69 40.02
CA LEU A 157 -14.17 20.12 40.16
C LEU A 157 -15.61 20.35 40.59
N ALA A 158 -16.57 19.52 40.14
CA ALA A 158 -17.96 19.62 40.56
C ALA A 158 -18.15 19.29 42.05
N PHE A 159 -17.34 18.39 42.64
CA PHE A 159 -17.29 18.15 44.08
C PHE A 159 -16.70 19.32 44.86
N PHE A 160 -15.77 20.09 44.25
CA PHE A 160 -15.17 21.23 44.91
C PHE A 160 -16.11 22.43 44.95
N ASP A 161 -16.64 22.89 43.81
CA ASP A 161 -17.74 23.85 43.68
C ASP A 161 -18.49 23.63 42.38
N TRP A 162 -19.71 23.11 42.43
CA TRP A 162 -20.52 22.78 41.28
C TRP A 162 -20.89 24.02 40.42
N ARG A 163 -21.01 25.21 41.06
CA ARG A 163 -21.39 26.46 40.37
C ARG A 163 -20.27 26.96 39.48
N LEU A 164 -19.05 26.98 40.00
CA LEU A 164 -17.87 27.33 39.20
C LEU A 164 -17.58 26.28 38.14
N ALA A 165 -17.74 24.99 38.45
CA ALA A 165 -17.59 23.92 37.49
C ALA A 165 -18.57 24.08 36.32
N LEU A 166 -19.82 24.44 36.58
CA LEU A 166 -20.83 24.66 35.55
C LEU A 166 -20.43 25.83 34.61
N CYS A 167 -19.85 26.93 35.17
CA CYS A 167 -19.36 28.06 34.37
C CYS A 167 -18.25 27.65 33.39
N VAL A 168 -17.34 26.76 33.81
CA VAL A 168 -16.26 26.23 32.94
C VAL A 168 -16.82 25.34 31.86
N PHE A 169 -17.70 24.39 32.23
CA PHE A 169 -18.11 23.34 31.31
C PHE A 169 -19.28 23.73 30.40
N ILE A 170 -20.00 24.83 30.65
CA ILE A 170 -21.08 25.33 29.77
C ILE A 170 -20.55 25.69 28.38
N THR A 171 -19.27 26.11 28.25
CA THR A 171 -18.64 26.45 26.97
C THR A 171 -18.23 25.22 26.18
N VAL A 172 -18.03 24.07 26.81
CA VAL A 172 -17.59 22.84 26.16
C VAL A 172 -18.60 22.31 25.14
N PRO A 173 -19.90 22.13 25.47
CA PRO A 173 -20.90 21.71 24.48
C PRO A 173 -20.99 22.68 23.29
N ILE A 174 -20.80 23.97 23.49
CA ILE A 174 -20.84 24.99 22.43
C ILE A 174 -19.64 24.81 21.49
N ALA A 175 -18.45 24.61 22.04
CA ALA A 175 -17.25 24.32 21.25
C ALA A 175 -17.39 23.02 20.43
N PHE A 176 -17.94 21.96 21.03
CA PHE A 176 -18.26 20.73 20.33
C PHE A 176 -19.29 20.93 19.22
N LEU A 177 -20.34 21.72 19.47
CA LEU A 177 -21.37 22.03 18.48
C LEU A 177 -20.77 22.72 17.23
N ILE A 178 -19.85 23.66 17.41
CA ILE A 178 -19.16 24.33 16.29
C ILE A 178 -18.41 23.30 15.43
N ILE A 179 -17.62 22.43 16.04
CA ILE A 179 -16.89 21.40 15.31
C ILE A 179 -17.86 20.41 14.65
N TRP A 180 -18.95 20.04 15.32
CA TRP A 180 -19.95 19.14 14.76
C TRP A 180 -20.66 19.75 13.53
N LEU A 181 -21.04 21.03 13.59
CA LEU A 181 -21.65 21.75 12.47
C LEU A 181 -20.66 21.92 11.29
N SER A 182 -19.37 22.11 11.58
CA SER A 182 -18.34 22.25 10.54
C SER A 182 -18.00 20.94 9.83
N ARG A 183 -18.33 19.79 10.42
CA ARG A 183 -17.92 18.45 9.99
C ARG A 183 -18.21 18.16 8.51
N ASN A 184 -19.43 18.44 8.06
CA ASN A 184 -19.84 18.14 6.68
C ASN A 184 -19.10 19.06 5.67
N HIS A 185 -18.82 20.30 6.06
CA HIS A 185 -18.05 21.22 5.24
C HIS A 185 -16.59 20.79 5.14
N GLN A 186 -15.96 20.47 6.27
CA GLN A 186 -14.59 19.95 6.32
C GLN A 186 -14.44 18.67 5.51
N LYS A 187 -15.35 17.69 5.67
CA LYS A 187 -15.34 16.44 4.92
C LYS A 187 -15.29 16.67 3.40
N LYS A 188 -16.17 17.54 2.87
CA LYS A 188 -16.21 17.86 1.44
C LYS A 188 -14.91 18.54 0.95
N LEU A 189 -14.29 19.36 1.80
CA LEU A 189 -13.02 20.01 1.47
C LEU A 189 -11.87 18.99 1.46
N PHE A 190 -11.83 18.07 2.42
CA PHE A 190 -10.83 17.00 2.46
C PHE A 190 -10.95 16.05 1.25
N GLU A 191 -12.16 15.65 0.86
CA GLU A 191 -12.39 14.84 -0.35
C GLU A 191 -11.81 15.56 -1.58
N LYS A 192 -12.15 16.84 -1.79
CA LYS A 192 -11.58 17.64 -2.88
C LYS A 192 -10.06 17.80 -2.82
N GLN A 193 -9.48 17.84 -1.62
CA GLN A 193 -8.03 17.91 -1.44
C GLN A 193 -7.36 16.59 -1.86
N VAL A 194 -7.96 15.45 -1.54
CA VAL A 194 -7.47 14.14 -1.98
C VAL A 194 -7.52 14.04 -3.50
N ASP A 195 -8.66 14.39 -4.12
CA ASP A 195 -8.82 14.36 -5.58
C ASP A 195 -7.79 15.27 -6.28
N ALA A 196 -7.61 16.50 -5.80
CA ALA A 196 -6.63 17.43 -6.36
C ALA A 196 -5.17 16.96 -6.17
N LYS A 197 -4.90 16.22 -5.10
CA LYS A 197 -3.58 15.63 -4.85
C LYS A 197 -3.30 14.46 -5.79
N LEU A 198 -4.30 13.62 -6.05
CA LEU A 198 -4.19 12.51 -7.02
C LEU A 198 -3.98 13.07 -8.43
N ASP A 199 -4.82 14.00 -8.88
CA ASP A 199 -4.67 14.66 -10.19
C ASP A 199 -3.28 15.29 -10.37
N ALA A 200 -2.78 15.99 -9.35
CA ALA A 200 -1.43 16.55 -9.40
C ALA A 200 -0.35 15.46 -9.46
N SER A 201 -0.52 14.34 -8.76
CA SER A 201 0.40 13.19 -8.80
C SER A 201 0.44 12.55 -10.19
N ASP A 202 -0.73 12.33 -10.78
CA ASP A 202 -0.86 11.76 -12.12
C ASP A 202 -0.20 12.65 -13.19
N GLN A 203 -0.42 13.99 -13.10
CA GLN A 203 0.22 14.95 -14.00
C GLN A 203 1.75 15.00 -13.83
N VAL A 204 2.28 14.86 -12.60
CA VAL A 204 3.72 14.75 -12.36
C VAL A 204 4.28 13.47 -12.96
N GLN A 205 3.58 12.35 -12.81
CA GLN A 205 4.00 11.07 -13.36
C GLN A 205 4.04 11.12 -14.88
N GLU A 206 2.95 11.59 -15.54
CA GLU A 206 2.87 11.77 -17.00
C GLU A 206 4.02 12.66 -17.51
N TYR A 207 4.31 13.74 -16.79
CA TYR A 207 5.42 14.65 -17.12
C TYR A 207 6.78 13.95 -17.06
N LEU A 208 7.02 13.15 -16.02
CA LEU A 208 8.30 12.43 -15.85
C LEU A 208 8.46 11.31 -16.89
N GLU A 209 7.41 10.54 -17.17
CA GLU A 209 7.40 9.49 -18.20
C GLU A 209 7.61 10.09 -19.61
N GLY A 210 6.95 11.21 -19.89
CA GLY A 210 7.06 11.95 -21.14
C GLY A 210 8.36 12.77 -21.31
N MET A 211 9.24 12.83 -20.31
CA MET A 211 10.39 13.74 -20.30
C MET A 211 11.33 13.56 -21.50
N LYS A 212 11.53 12.34 -21.96
CA LYS A 212 12.37 12.06 -23.15
C LYS A 212 11.77 12.69 -24.40
N ILE A 213 10.45 12.59 -24.58
CA ILE A 213 9.72 13.16 -25.72
C ILE A 213 9.75 14.69 -25.63
N ILE A 214 9.49 15.24 -24.46
CA ILE A 214 9.51 16.68 -24.20
C ILE A 214 10.87 17.28 -24.57
N LYS A 215 11.97 16.66 -24.13
CA LYS A 215 13.33 17.09 -24.45
C LYS A 215 13.67 16.92 -25.94
N SER A 216 13.26 15.80 -26.55
CA SER A 216 13.54 15.55 -27.98
C SER A 216 12.80 16.53 -28.90
N CYS A 217 11.60 16.98 -28.51
CA CYS A 217 10.81 17.95 -29.25
C CYS A 217 11.18 19.42 -28.93
N GLY A 218 12.15 19.66 -28.04
CA GLY A 218 12.56 21.03 -27.63
C GLY A 218 11.46 21.82 -26.95
N LEU A 219 10.46 21.15 -26.35
CA LEU A 219 9.34 21.81 -25.70
C LEU A 219 9.79 22.42 -24.36
N SER A 220 9.47 23.70 -24.16
CA SER A 220 9.76 24.43 -22.92
C SER A 220 8.51 25.11 -22.38
N GLY A 221 8.45 25.27 -21.06
CA GLY A 221 7.55 26.12 -20.24
C GLY A 221 6.05 26.14 -20.58
N SER A 222 5.67 26.55 -21.79
CA SER A 222 4.27 26.76 -22.17
C SER A 222 3.45 25.47 -22.35
N HIS A 223 4.08 24.32 -22.53
CA HIS A 223 3.42 23.03 -22.74
C HIS A 223 3.04 22.30 -21.44
N PHE A 224 3.44 22.85 -20.29
CA PHE A 224 3.16 22.29 -18.96
C PHE A 224 1.93 22.92 -18.27
N SER A 225 1.07 23.56 -19.05
CA SER A 225 -0.13 24.22 -18.51
C SER A 225 -1.06 23.29 -17.72
N ALA A 226 -1.09 21.99 -18.06
CA ALA A 226 -1.87 20.99 -17.32
C ALA A 226 -1.28 20.73 -15.94
N LEU A 227 0.02 20.46 -15.85
CA LEU A 227 0.75 20.29 -14.59
C LEU A 227 0.64 21.52 -13.70
N ASP A 228 0.91 22.72 -14.26
CA ASP A 228 0.80 23.96 -13.51
C ASP A 228 -0.62 24.20 -12.97
N LYS A 229 -1.66 23.91 -13.77
CA LYS A 229 -3.06 24.01 -13.35
C LYS A 229 -3.37 23.02 -12.22
N ALA A 230 -2.92 21.78 -12.31
CA ALA A 230 -3.12 20.76 -11.29
C ALA A 230 -2.43 21.13 -9.97
N LEU A 231 -1.17 21.57 -10.03
CA LEU A 231 -0.42 22.04 -8.86
C LEU A 231 -1.05 23.31 -8.22
N LEU A 232 -1.52 24.25 -9.04
CA LEU A 232 -2.22 25.45 -8.55
C LEU A 232 -3.59 25.08 -7.95
N ALA A 233 -4.31 24.12 -8.51
CA ALA A 233 -5.57 23.63 -7.95
C ALA A 233 -5.33 22.95 -6.60
N MET A 234 -4.33 22.07 -6.50
CA MET A 234 -3.91 21.42 -5.25
C MET A 234 -3.54 22.46 -4.19
N LYS A 235 -2.73 23.49 -4.53
CA LYS A 235 -2.38 24.59 -3.63
C LYS A 235 -3.61 25.34 -3.14
N LYS A 236 -4.52 25.72 -4.06
CA LYS A 236 -5.74 26.48 -3.71
C LYS A 236 -6.66 25.72 -2.77
N ILE A 237 -6.85 24.41 -3.00
CA ILE A 237 -7.70 23.60 -2.14
C ILE A 237 -7.04 23.33 -0.78
N ALA A 238 -5.72 23.13 -0.73
CA ALA A 238 -4.97 22.97 0.51
C ALA A 238 -5.12 24.21 1.41
N ILE A 239 -4.95 25.41 0.84
CA ILE A 239 -5.17 26.67 1.58
C ILE A 239 -6.61 26.78 2.10
N LYS A 240 -7.62 26.39 1.30
CA LYS A 240 -9.03 26.41 1.75
C LYS A 240 -9.30 25.45 2.90
N VAL A 241 -8.68 24.26 2.88
CA VAL A 241 -8.79 23.28 3.97
C VAL A 241 -8.18 23.83 5.24
N GLU A 242 -6.93 24.34 5.17
CA GLU A 242 -6.23 24.90 6.33
C GLU A 242 -6.99 26.09 6.92
N MET A 243 -7.49 27.00 6.08
CA MET A 243 -8.30 28.13 6.53
C MET A 243 -9.59 27.67 7.21
N ALA A 244 -10.30 26.70 6.64
CA ALA A 244 -11.53 26.18 7.24
C ALA A 244 -11.27 25.53 8.60
N VAL A 245 -10.26 24.64 8.68
CA VAL A 245 -9.88 23.98 9.94
C VAL A 245 -9.44 25.01 10.96
N GLY A 246 -8.57 25.94 10.56
CA GLY A 246 -8.03 26.99 11.43
C GLY A 246 -9.13 27.88 12.01
N VAL A 247 -10.07 28.37 11.19
CA VAL A 247 -11.18 29.22 11.63
C VAL A 247 -12.08 28.48 12.64
N PHE A 248 -12.48 27.24 12.36
CA PHE A 248 -13.34 26.49 13.28
C PHE A 248 -12.63 26.13 14.60
N MET A 249 -11.35 25.75 14.53
CA MET A 249 -10.57 25.43 15.72
C MET A 249 -10.30 26.69 16.58
N SER A 250 -9.96 27.82 15.94
CA SER A 250 -9.77 29.08 16.65
C SER A 250 -11.06 29.56 17.30
N SER A 251 -12.20 29.45 16.61
CA SER A 251 -13.53 29.80 17.16
C SER A 251 -13.87 28.95 18.37
N ALA A 252 -13.65 27.62 18.30
CA ALA A 252 -13.87 26.71 19.42
C ALA A 252 -12.94 27.06 20.61
N SER A 253 -11.66 27.39 20.34
CA SER A 253 -10.70 27.81 21.35
C SER A 253 -11.11 29.11 22.03
N MET A 254 -11.57 30.11 21.28
CA MET A 254 -12.05 31.38 21.82
C MET A 254 -13.26 31.19 22.75
N ILE A 255 -14.20 30.33 22.38
CA ILE A 255 -15.37 30.02 23.22
C ILE A 255 -14.97 29.31 24.50
N LEU A 256 -14.03 28.36 24.44
CA LEU A 256 -13.51 27.72 25.66
C LEU A 256 -12.84 28.75 26.57
N GLN A 257 -12.01 29.63 26.02
CA GLN A 257 -11.34 30.67 26.80
C GLN A 257 -12.33 31.68 27.41
N ALA A 258 -13.45 31.96 26.74
CA ALA A 258 -14.51 32.81 27.32
C ALA A 258 -15.08 32.19 28.62
N GLY A 259 -15.02 30.85 28.78
CA GLY A 259 -15.38 30.16 30.02
C GLY A 259 -14.52 30.57 31.21
N ILE A 260 -13.24 30.94 31.01
CA ILE A 260 -12.42 31.50 32.10
C ILE A 260 -12.99 32.86 32.53
N GLY A 261 -13.34 33.73 31.59
CA GLY A 261 -13.95 35.01 31.88
C GLY A 261 -15.27 34.88 32.62
N ILE A 262 -16.13 33.95 32.21
CA ILE A 262 -17.40 33.66 32.91
C ILE A 262 -17.12 33.16 34.34
N THR A 263 -16.15 32.28 34.51
CA THR A 263 -15.78 31.75 35.84
C THR A 263 -15.21 32.83 36.75
N ILE A 264 -14.39 33.76 36.21
CA ILE A 264 -13.91 34.93 36.99
C ILE A 264 -15.06 35.82 37.39
N PHE A 265 -15.96 36.16 36.48
CA PHE A 265 -17.10 37.03 36.76
C PHE A 265 -18.04 36.46 37.83
N VAL A 266 -18.46 35.19 37.64
CA VAL A 266 -19.34 34.53 38.64
C VAL A 266 -18.58 34.30 39.94
N GLY A 267 -17.30 33.90 39.90
CA GLY A 267 -16.48 33.73 41.10
C GLY A 267 -16.31 35.03 41.90
N ALA A 268 -16.14 36.18 41.22
CA ALA A 268 -16.11 37.47 41.90
C ALA A 268 -17.43 37.83 42.60
N ILE A 269 -18.57 37.54 41.98
CA ILE A 269 -19.89 37.74 42.61
C ILE A 269 -20.02 36.86 43.86
N LEU A 270 -19.67 35.56 43.77
CA LEU A 270 -19.73 34.63 44.88
C LEU A 270 -18.77 35.01 46.03
N LEU A 271 -17.60 35.57 45.67
CA LEU A 271 -16.63 36.10 46.63
C LEU A 271 -17.18 37.34 47.39
N THR A 272 -17.77 38.29 46.66
CA THR A 272 -18.38 39.48 47.30
C THR A 272 -19.58 39.17 48.17
N GLN A 273 -20.28 38.04 47.90
CA GLN A 273 -21.36 37.53 48.71
C GLN A 273 -20.86 36.68 49.91
N GLY A 274 -19.56 36.51 50.06
CA GLY A 274 -18.98 35.70 51.13
C GLY A 274 -19.28 34.16 51.01
N GLN A 275 -19.69 33.71 49.83
CA GLN A 275 -20.04 32.28 49.59
C GLN A 275 -18.82 31.44 49.23
N ILE A 276 -17.73 32.05 48.78
CA ILE A 276 -16.47 31.42 48.45
C ILE A 276 -15.33 32.28 48.96
N GLU A 277 -14.25 31.67 49.42
CA GLU A 277 -13.02 32.39 49.79
C GLU A 277 -12.15 32.70 48.58
N LEU A 278 -11.27 33.70 48.66
CA LEU A 278 -10.38 34.09 47.58
C LEU A 278 -9.43 32.97 47.14
N LEU A 279 -8.88 32.23 48.11
CA LEU A 279 -7.91 31.19 47.85
C LEU A 279 -8.50 30.00 47.05
N PRO A 280 -9.65 29.41 47.42
CA PRO A 280 -10.34 28.42 46.57
C PRO A 280 -10.65 28.90 45.15
N LEU A 281 -11.06 30.18 44.98
CA LEU A 281 -11.33 30.73 43.67
C LEU A 281 -10.08 30.79 42.80
N LEU A 282 -8.94 31.23 43.35
CA LEU A 282 -7.67 31.25 42.60
C LEU A 282 -7.19 29.86 42.25
N MET A 283 -7.31 28.87 43.16
CA MET A 283 -6.99 27.47 42.91
C MET A 283 -7.87 26.89 41.78
N PHE A 284 -9.15 27.21 41.78
CA PHE A 284 -10.09 26.77 40.76
C PHE A 284 -9.71 27.36 39.39
N LEU A 285 -9.38 28.64 39.30
CA LEU A 285 -8.97 29.29 38.07
C LEU A 285 -7.69 28.68 37.49
N LEU A 286 -6.71 28.35 38.34
CA LEU A 286 -5.51 27.65 37.93
C LEU A 286 -5.84 26.26 37.35
N MET A 287 -6.76 25.50 37.96
CA MET A 287 -7.18 24.19 37.43
C MET A 287 -7.89 24.30 36.08
N VAL A 288 -8.72 25.32 35.88
CA VAL A 288 -9.44 25.56 34.62
C VAL A 288 -8.49 25.74 33.44
N THR A 289 -7.41 26.50 33.61
CA THR A 289 -6.43 26.71 32.53
C THR A 289 -5.78 25.39 32.07
N ARG A 290 -5.66 24.43 32.98
CA ARG A 290 -5.07 23.10 32.66
C ARG A 290 -6.02 22.17 31.88
N ILE A 291 -7.35 22.33 32.04
CA ILE A 291 -8.35 21.45 31.44
C ILE A 291 -8.59 21.75 29.97
N TYR A 292 -8.47 22.99 29.54
CA TYR A 292 -8.79 23.37 28.16
C TYR A 292 -7.82 22.81 27.13
N GLY A 293 -6.54 22.57 27.50
CA GLY A 293 -5.58 21.89 26.62
C GLY A 293 -6.05 20.50 26.15
N PRO A 294 -6.36 19.56 27.06
CA PRO A 294 -6.96 18.25 26.71
C PRO A 294 -8.26 18.35 25.92
N ILE A 295 -9.14 19.31 26.21
CA ILE A 295 -10.39 19.51 25.45
C ILE A 295 -10.09 19.94 24.01
N LEU A 296 -9.18 20.91 23.81
CA LEU A 296 -8.73 21.31 22.47
C LEU A 296 -8.07 20.16 21.71
N ALA A 297 -7.27 19.32 22.38
CA ALA A 297 -6.67 18.14 21.79
C ALA A 297 -7.74 17.12 21.36
N ILE A 298 -8.82 16.94 22.14
CA ILE A 298 -9.97 16.10 21.75
C ILE A 298 -10.60 16.64 20.46
N LEU A 299 -10.87 17.96 20.40
CA LEU A 299 -11.49 18.61 19.23
C LEU A 299 -10.62 18.48 17.98
N ALA A 300 -9.30 18.67 18.11
CA ALA A 300 -8.33 18.49 17.01
C ALA A 300 -8.28 17.04 16.54
N ASN A 301 -8.18 16.09 17.45
CA ASN A 301 -8.14 14.67 17.12
C ASN A 301 -9.47 14.17 16.52
N LEU A 302 -10.60 14.73 16.90
CA LEU A 302 -11.90 14.41 16.32
C LEU A 302 -11.96 14.79 14.84
N SER A 303 -11.39 15.94 14.45
CA SER A 303 -11.24 16.34 13.04
C SER A 303 -10.35 15.37 12.26
N SER A 304 -9.25 14.91 12.86
CA SER A 304 -8.34 13.92 12.25
C SER A 304 -9.01 12.55 12.01
N LEU A 305 -9.97 12.16 12.84
CA LEU A 305 -10.75 10.94 12.65
C LEU A 305 -11.66 10.96 11.41
N LEU A 306 -11.97 12.12 10.85
CA LEU A 306 -12.75 12.20 9.61
C LEU A 306 -11.99 11.59 8.42
N ASN A 307 -10.66 11.65 8.42
CA ASN A 307 -9.81 11.05 7.39
C ASN A 307 -9.68 9.53 7.54
N LEU A 308 -9.97 8.98 8.73
CA LEU A 308 -9.89 7.55 9.00
C LEU A 308 -10.76 6.73 8.03
N ASN A 309 -11.98 7.19 7.75
CA ASN A 309 -12.91 6.46 6.89
C ASN A 309 -12.41 6.31 5.45
N VAL A 310 -11.68 7.30 4.94
CA VAL A 310 -11.11 7.26 3.57
C VAL A 310 -9.98 6.24 3.52
N VAL A 311 -9.04 6.33 4.44
CA VAL A 311 -7.89 5.41 4.54
C VAL A 311 -8.36 3.96 4.76
N THR A 312 -9.26 3.74 5.73
CA THR A 312 -9.76 2.40 6.03
C THR A 312 -10.64 1.82 4.92
N SER A 313 -11.39 2.64 4.17
CA SER A 313 -12.16 2.15 3.02
C SER A 313 -11.27 1.66 1.89
N ARG A 314 -10.20 2.39 1.55
CA ARG A 314 -9.22 1.95 0.55
C ARG A 314 -8.51 0.66 0.96
N MET A 315 -8.01 0.60 2.18
CA MET A 315 -7.39 -0.62 2.72
C MET A 315 -8.38 -1.80 2.76
N ARG A 316 -9.66 -1.53 3.08
CA ARG A 316 -10.70 -2.54 3.05
C ARG A 316 -10.88 -3.08 1.66
N THR A 317 -11.08 -2.23 0.65
CA THR A 317 -11.26 -2.64 -0.75
C THR A 317 -10.10 -3.53 -1.18
N LEU A 318 -8.86 -3.12 -0.89
CA LEU A 318 -7.68 -3.90 -1.23
C LEU A 318 -7.67 -5.29 -0.55
N LEU A 319 -7.85 -5.35 0.77
CA LEU A 319 -7.78 -6.59 1.55
C LEU A 319 -9.00 -7.52 1.39
N THR A 320 -10.13 -7.00 0.89
CA THR A 320 -11.34 -7.80 0.62
C THR A 320 -11.48 -8.19 -0.85
N THR A 321 -10.60 -7.72 -1.73
CA THR A 321 -10.55 -8.21 -3.12
C THR A 321 -10.29 -9.71 -3.11
N PRO A 322 -11.12 -10.51 -3.82
CA PRO A 322 -10.99 -11.96 -3.80
C PRO A 322 -9.61 -12.40 -4.29
N ALA A 323 -8.91 -13.17 -3.48
CA ALA A 323 -7.67 -13.83 -3.88
C ALA A 323 -8.00 -15.05 -4.76
N MET A 324 -7.03 -15.48 -5.57
CA MET A 324 -7.11 -16.76 -6.26
C MET A 324 -6.81 -17.87 -5.26
N ASP A 325 -7.86 -18.57 -4.84
CA ASP A 325 -7.74 -19.71 -3.95
C ASP A 325 -7.59 -21.01 -4.76
N GLY A 326 -7.03 -22.03 -4.13
CA GLY A 326 -6.87 -23.35 -4.68
C GLY A 326 -6.16 -24.28 -3.70
N GLU A 327 -6.12 -25.57 -4.04
CA GLU A 327 -5.39 -26.56 -3.25
C GLU A 327 -4.02 -26.82 -3.90
N GLY A 328 -2.99 -27.03 -3.08
CA GLY A 328 -1.69 -27.51 -3.54
C GLY A 328 -1.84 -28.92 -4.12
N LYS A 329 -2.01 -29.05 -5.44
CA LYS A 329 -2.19 -30.32 -6.12
C LYS A 329 -0.99 -30.65 -7.01
N THR A 330 -0.52 -31.89 -6.93
CA THR A 330 0.44 -32.43 -7.89
C THR A 330 -0.28 -32.91 -9.15
N VAL A 331 0.28 -32.59 -10.33
CA VAL A 331 -0.25 -33.08 -11.60
C VAL A 331 0.46 -34.36 -12.03
N PRO A 332 -0.27 -35.38 -12.57
CA PRO A 332 0.32 -36.68 -12.97
C PRO A 332 1.15 -36.57 -14.25
N ASN A 333 0.80 -35.66 -15.15
CA ASN A 333 1.49 -35.36 -16.40
C ASN A 333 1.33 -33.89 -16.78
N CYS A 334 1.91 -33.46 -17.88
CA CYS A 334 1.89 -32.09 -18.35
C CYS A 334 1.07 -31.89 -19.65
N ASP A 335 0.08 -32.79 -19.90
CA ASP A 335 -0.90 -32.56 -20.95
C ASP A 335 -1.77 -31.35 -20.60
N ILE A 336 -1.97 -30.43 -21.55
CA ILE A 336 -2.83 -29.27 -21.35
C ILE A 336 -4.03 -29.39 -22.27
N GLU A 337 -5.22 -29.22 -21.71
CA GLU A 337 -6.46 -29.29 -22.48
C GLU A 337 -7.35 -28.08 -22.19
N LEU A 338 -7.75 -27.41 -23.24
CA LEU A 338 -8.75 -26.34 -23.22
C LEU A 338 -10.07 -26.94 -23.72
N SER A 339 -11.16 -26.79 -22.99
CA SER A 339 -12.48 -27.32 -23.32
C SER A 339 -13.51 -26.19 -23.28
N HIS A 340 -14.00 -25.79 -24.46
CA HIS A 340 -15.03 -24.76 -24.64
C HIS A 340 -14.72 -23.45 -23.90
N VAL A 341 -13.46 -22.98 -23.99
CA VAL A 341 -12.99 -21.81 -23.26
C VAL A 341 -13.51 -20.53 -23.90
N THR A 342 -14.22 -19.73 -23.09
CA THR A 342 -14.62 -18.36 -23.44
C THR A 342 -14.10 -17.40 -22.38
N PHE A 343 -13.53 -16.27 -22.83
CA PHE A 343 -12.93 -15.29 -21.94
C PHE A 343 -13.02 -13.86 -22.50
N ALA A 344 -13.33 -12.92 -21.60
CA ALA A 344 -13.35 -11.49 -21.83
C ALA A 344 -12.55 -10.75 -20.75
N TYR A 345 -11.78 -9.73 -21.14
CA TYR A 345 -11.17 -8.82 -20.14
C TYR A 345 -12.19 -7.87 -19.54
N ASN A 346 -13.15 -7.42 -20.34
CA ASN A 346 -14.23 -6.52 -19.96
C ASN A 346 -15.57 -7.09 -20.43
N GLN A 347 -16.28 -6.40 -21.32
CA GLN A 347 -17.60 -6.81 -21.83
C GLN A 347 -17.52 -7.60 -23.15
N GLU A 348 -16.41 -7.50 -23.89
CA GLU A 348 -16.26 -8.15 -25.19
C GLU A 348 -15.40 -9.41 -25.07
N ASP A 349 -15.90 -10.52 -25.65
CA ASP A 349 -15.19 -11.80 -25.67
C ASP A 349 -13.95 -11.73 -26.56
N VAL A 350 -12.80 -11.94 -25.95
CA VAL A 350 -11.48 -12.04 -26.61
C VAL A 350 -11.19 -13.46 -27.04
N ILE A 351 -11.62 -14.45 -26.28
CA ILE A 351 -11.56 -15.88 -26.60
C ILE A 351 -13.00 -16.40 -26.68
N LYS A 352 -13.31 -17.12 -27.77
CA LYS A 352 -14.69 -17.52 -28.12
C LYS A 352 -14.73 -19.01 -28.42
N ASP A 353 -15.13 -19.81 -27.44
CA ASP A 353 -15.35 -21.26 -27.58
C ASP A 353 -14.12 -22.00 -28.14
N VAL A 354 -12.96 -21.79 -27.54
CA VAL A 354 -11.72 -22.46 -27.96
C VAL A 354 -11.59 -23.82 -27.26
N SER A 355 -11.39 -24.86 -28.07
CA SER A 355 -11.09 -26.22 -27.60
C SER A 355 -9.85 -26.75 -28.32
N CYS A 356 -8.84 -27.18 -27.57
CA CYS A 356 -7.62 -27.78 -28.10
C CYS A 356 -6.89 -28.61 -27.05
N LYS A 357 -6.02 -29.51 -27.49
CA LYS A 357 -5.15 -30.33 -26.64
C LYS A 357 -3.69 -30.09 -27.02
N ILE A 358 -2.84 -29.89 -26.03
CA ILE A 358 -1.40 -29.73 -26.14
C ILE A 358 -0.77 -30.92 -25.41
N PRO A 359 -0.23 -31.89 -26.15
CA PRO A 359 0.35 -33.12 -25.57
C PRO A 359 1.63 -32.80 -24.77
N GLN A 360 1.89 -33.57 -23.74
CA GLN A 360 3.15 -33.50 -23.01
C GLN A 360 4.33 -33.75 -23.95
N GLY A 361 5.39 -32.94 -23.80
CA GLY A 361 6.63 -33.08 -24.58
C GLY A 361 6.53 -32.58 -26.02
N SER A 362 5.40 -31.97 -26.42
CA SER A 362 5.24 -31.36 -27.74
C SER A 362 5.53 -29.87 -27.75
N VAL A 363 5.98 -29.38 -28.91
CA VAL A 363 6.12 -27.95 -29.21
C VAL A 363 4.87 -27.49 -29.96
N THR A 364 4.04 -26.71 -29.32
CA THR A 364 2.82 -26.13 -29.89
C THR A 364 2.99 -24.64 -30.14
N ALA A 365 2.78 -24.21 -31.38
CA ALA A 365 2.86 -22.81 -31.78
C ALA A 365 1.46 -22.18 -31.89
N LEU A 366 1.29 -21.00 -31.30
CA LEU A 366 0.11 -20.15 -31.45
C LEU A 366 0.37 -19.11 -32.54
N VAL A 367 -0.39 -19.15 -33.62
CA VAL A 367 -0.25 -18.29 -34.80
C VAL A 367 -1.53 -17.55 -35.09
N GLY A 368 -1.47 -16.39 -35.71
CA GLY A 368 -2.63 -15.60 -36.12
C GLY A 368 -2.36 -14.10 -36.18
N PRO A 369 -3.29 -13.30 -36.70
CA PRO A 369 -3.16 -11.86 -36.76
C PRO A 369 -2.96 -11.22 -35.38
N SER A 370 -2.51 -9.96 -35.36
CA SER A 370 -2.45 -9.19 -34.10
C SER A 370 -3.87 -9.06 -33.51
N GLY A 371 -4.01 -9.23 -32.21
CA GLY A 371 -5.32 -9.20 -31.54
C GLY A 371 -6.15 -10.49 -31.62
N SER A 372 -5.66 -11.58 -32.27
CA SER A 372 -6.41 -12.83 -32.41
C SER A 372 -6.57 -13.66 -31.12
N GLY A 373 -5.93 -13.25 -29.98
CA GLY A 373 -6.06 -13.92 -28.69
C GLY A 373 -4.88 -14.83 -28.28
N LYS A 374 -3.77 -14.90 -29.03
CA LYS A 374 -2.60 -15.75 -28.76
C LYS A 374 -2.05 -15.57 -27.35
N SER A 375 -1.66 -14.35 -26.99
CA SER A 375 -1.11 -14.04 -25.65
C SER A 375 -2.15 -14.22 -24.55
N THR A 376 -3.44 -14.06 -24.86
CA THR A 376 -4.54 -14.32 -23.91
C THR A 376 -4.61 -15.80 -23.58
N ILE A 377 -4.54 -16.71 -24.56
CA ILE A 377 -4.53 -18.17 -24.30
C ILE A 377 -3.34 -18.57 -23.44
N SER A 378 -2.13 -18.10 -23.75
CA SER A 378 -0.94 -18.37 -22.93
C SER A 378 -1.13 -17.90 -21.47
N LYS A 379 -1.66 -16.70 -21.28
CA LYS A 379 -1.94 -16.14 -19.95
C LYS A 379 -3.07 -16.88 -19.20
N LEU A 380 -4.07 -17.41 -19.92
CA LEU A 380 -5.12 -18.23 -19.32
C LEU A 380 -4.61 -19.61 -18.89
N ILE A 381 -3.73 -20.25 -19.67
CA ILE A 381 -3.06 -21.50 -19.29
C ILE A 381 -2.21 -21.29 -18.03
N ALA A 382 -1.57 -20.13 -17.93
CA ALA A 382 -0.84 -19.71 -16.75
C ALA A 382 -1.72 -19.34 -15.54
N ARG A 383 -3.03 -19.36 -15.70
CA ARG A 383 -3.99 -18.91 -14.68
C ARG A 383 -3.70 -17.49 -14.18
N PHE A 384 -3.28 -16.58 -15.07
CA PHE A 384 -3.25 -15.14 -14.73
C PHE A 384 -4.65 -14.57 -14.61
N TRP A 385 -5.63 -15.23 -15.25
CA TRP A 385 -7.07 -15.00 -15.12
C TRP A 385 -7.79 -16.35 -15.08
N ASP A 386 -8.89 -16.42 -14.35
CA ASP A 386 -9.81 -17.55 -14.44
C ASP A 386 -10.75 -17.37 -15.63
N VAL A 387 -11.04 -18.44 -16.36
CA VAL A 387 -11.98 -18.44 -17.48
C VAL A 387 -13.41 -18.23 -17.01
N GLN A 388 -14.24 -17.52 -17.79
CA GLN A 388 -15.66 -17.32 -17.50
C GLN A 388 -16.49 -18.52 -17.87
N GLN A 389 -16.18 -19.19 -19.01
CA GLN A 389 -16.86 -20.41 -19.44
C GLN A 389 -15.84 -21.44 -19.90
N GLY A 390 -16.23 -22.71 -19.85
CA GLY A 390 -15.33 -23.81 -20.14
C GLY A 390 -14.37 -24.12 -19.00
N LYS A 391 -13.32 -24.86 -19.29
CA LYS A 391 -12.25 -25.24 -18.34
C LYS A 391 -10.92 -25.40 -19.03
N ILE A 392 -9.85 -25.22 -18.28
CA ILE A 392 -8.48 -25.52 -18.68
C ILE A 392 -7.94 -26.53 -17.68
N THR A 393 -7.37 -27.62 -18.17
CA THR A 393 -6.79 -28.66 -17.33
C THR A 393 -5.31 -28.85 -17.64
N VAL A 394 -4.52 -29.19 -16.60
CA VAL A 394 -3.14 -29.65 -16.71
C VAL A 394 -3.05 -31.01 -16.05
N GLY A 395 -2.62 -32.03 -16.81
CA GLY A 395 -2.63 -33.39 -16.35
C GLY A 395 -4.01 -33.90 -15.91
N GLY A 396 -5.08 -33.47 -16.60
CA GLY A 396 -6.46 -33.76 -16.29
C GLY A 396 -7.06 -33.04 -15.09
N LYS A 397 -6.29 -32.21 -14.39
CA LYS A 397 -6.78 -31.39 -13.25
C LYS A 397 -7.13 -29.99 -13.69
N ASP A 398 -8.30 -29.51 -13.27
CA ASP A 398 -8.72 -28.13 -13.54
C ASP A 398 -7.81 -27.14 -12.81
N ILE A 399 -7.17 -26.25 -13.59
CA ILE A 399 -6.25 -25.23 -13.05
C ILE A 399 -6.93 -24.28 -12.08
N LYS A 400 -8.24 -24.05 -12.22
CA LYS A 400 -9.01 -23.19 -11.31
C LYS A 400 -9.07 -23.76 -9.87
N SER A 401 -8.94 -25.08 -9.72
CA SER A 401 -8.91 -25.76 -8.42
C SER A 401 -7.52 -25.86 -7.80
N MET A 402 -6.45 -25.47 -8.52
CA MET A 402 -5.07 -25.55 -8.06
C MET A 402 -4.67 -24.21 -7.44
N GLU A 403 -3.82 -24.24 -6.40
CA GLU A 403 -3.17 -23.01 -5.92
C GLU A 403 -2.28 -22.43 -7.03
N PRO A 404 -2.36 -21.10 -7.32
CA PRO A 404 -1.59 -20.49 -8.41
C PRO A 404 -0.08 -20.76 -8.34
N GLU A 405 0.50 -20.74 -7.15
CA GLU A 405 1.93 -21.00 -6.94
C GLU A 405 2.30 -22.46 -7.22
N SER A 406 1.42 -23.40 -6.85
CA SER A 406 1.58 -24.81 -7.20
C SER A 406 1.54 -25.03 -8.71
N LEU A 407 0.62 -24.37 -9.44
CA LEU A 407 0.56 -24.42 -10.89
C LEU A 407 1.83 -23.79 -11.51
N MET A 408 2.24 -22.62 -11.00
CA MET A 408 3.43 -21.91 -11.47
C MET A 408 4.72 -22.72 -11.28
N SER A 409 4.78 -23.64 -10.30
CA SER A 409 5.95 -24.52 -10.13
C SER A 409 6.20 -25.44 -11.33
N TYR A 410 5.16 -25.76 -12.10
CA TYR A 410 5.24 -26.57 -13.32
C TYR A 410 5.53 -25.77 -14.59
N MET A 411 5.58 -24.43 -14.52
CA MET A 411 5.69 -23.56 -15.68
C MET A 411 6.89 -22.63 -15.59
N SER A 412 7.61 -22.42 -16.70
CA SER A 412 8.60 -21.34 -16.85
C SER A 412 8.13 -20.41 -17.95
N PHE A 413 8.44 -19.11 -17.78
CA PHE A 413 8.04 -18.06 -18.70
C PHE A 413 9.25 -17.37 -19.27
N VAL A 414 9.21 -17.12 -20.57
CA VAL A 414 10.10 -16.17 -21.25
C VAL A 414 9.20 -15.13 -21.91
N PHE A 415 9.10 -13.96 -21.27
CA PHE A 415 8.27 -12.87 -21.76
C PHE A 415 8.97 -12.05 -22.83
N GLN A 416 8.19 -11.36 -23.66
CA GLN A 416 8.68 -10.40 -24.64
C GLN A 416 9.41 -9.24 -23.96
N ASP A 417 8.77 -8.63 -22.97
CA ASP A 417 9.36 -7.57 -22.15
C ASP A 417 9.98 -8.16 -20.89
N VAL A 418 11.31 -8.19 -20.86
CA VAL A 418 12.07 -8.75 -19.74
C VAL A 418 12.21 -7.73 -18.62
N THR A 419 11.68 -8.04 -17.47
CA THR A 419 11.90 -7.27 -16.23
C THR A 419 13.10 -7.82 -15.45
N LEU A 420 14.05 -6.95 -15.14
CA LEU A 420 15.19 -7.22 -14.27
C LEU A 420 15.09 -6.38 -13.00
N PHE A 421 15.49 -6.98 -11.89
CA PHE A 421 15.50 -6.30 -10.59
C PHE A 421 16.80 -5.55 -10.38
N ASN A 422 16.76 -4.47 -9.62
CA ASN A 422 17.93 -3.73 -9.20
C ASN A 422 18.75 -4.55 -8.19
N ASP A 423 19.44 -5.56 -8.70
CA ASP A 423 20.23 -6.53 -7.96
C ASP A 423 21.35 -7.07 -8.87
N THR A 424 22.21 -7.93 -8.35
CA THR A 424 23.29 -8.52 -9.12
C THR A 424 22.78 -9.41 -10.26
N VAL A 425 23.61 -9.64 -11.30
CA VAL A 425 23.35 -10.64 -12.34
C VAL A 425 23.06 -12.00 -11.72
N MET A 426 23.89 -12.41 -10.75
CA MET A 426 23.75 -13.68 -10.01
C MET A 426 22.36 -13.82 -9.40
N ASN A 427 21.91 -12.82 -8.65
CA ASN A 427 20.62 -12.83 -7.97
C ASN A 427 19.45 -12.75 -8.95
N ASN A 428 19.60 -11.99 -10.03
CA ASN A 428 18.60 -11.93 -11.09
C ASN A 428 18.37 -13.30 -11.75
N ILE A 429 19.40 -14.11 -11.99
CA ILE A 429 19.26 -15.47 -12.52
C ILE A 429 18.72 -16.42 -11.44
N ARG A 430 19.19 -16.28 -10.18
CA ARG A 430 18.75 -17.11 -9.03
C ARG A 430 17.26 -17.02 -8.73
N LEU A 431 16.55 -16.00 -9.23
CA LEU A 431 15.08 -15.94 -9.14
C LEU A 431 14.40 -17.18 -9.76
N GLY A 432 15.04 -17.87 -10.70
CA GLY A 432 14.52 -19.13 -11.24
C GLY A 432 14.44 -20.25 -10.22
N ASN A 433 15.42 -20.30 -9.29
CA ASN A 433 15.45 -21.22 -8.16
C ASN A 433 16.22 -20.59 -7.00
N PRO A 434 15.53 -20.03 -5.98
CA PRO A 434 16.17 -19.35 -4.85
C PRO A 434 17.14 -20.21 -4.04
N ASN A 435 17.00 -21.55 -4.11
CA ASN A 435 17.85 -22.50 -3.38
C ASN A 435 19.06 -22.98 -4.21
N ALA A 436 19.25 -22.47 -5.45
CA ALA A 436 20.34 -22.87 -6.31
C ALA A 436 21.69 -22.36 -5.79
N THR A 437 22.72 -23.21 -5.90
CA THR A 437 24.10 -22.83 -5.61
C THR A 437 24.65 -21.89 -6.71
N ASP A 438 25.72 -21.17 -6.42
CA ASP A 438 26.38 -20.29 -7.39
C ASP A 438 26.80 -21.05 -8.66
N ASP A 439 27.30 -22.28 -8.50
CA ASP A 439 27.70 -23.13 -9.62
C ASP A 439 26.50 -23.48 -10.53
N GLN A 440 25.34 -23.76 -9.94
CA GLN A 440 24.10 -24.02 -10.70
C GLN A 440 23.63 -22.78 -11.47
N VAL A 441 23.72 -21.61 -10.85
CA VAL A 441 23.38 -20.34 -11.49
C VAL A 441 24.33 -20.06 -12.66
N ILE A 442 25.64 -20.24 -12.46
CA ILE A 442 26.65 -20.08 -13.52
C ILE A 442 26.44 -21.10 -14.65
N ALA A 443 26.11 -22.35 -14.32
CA ALA A 443 25.81 -23.37 -15.33
C ALA A 443 24.60 -22.98 -16.20
N ALA A 444 23.52 -22.48 -15.58
CA ALA A 444 22.34 -21.98 -16.29
C ALA A 444 22.67 -20.76 -17.15
N ALA A 445 23.49 -19.83 -16.63
CA ALA A 445 23.96 -18.68 -17.36
C ALA A 445 24.78 -19.07 -18.60
N LYS A 446 25.70 -20.02 -18.49
CA LYS A 446 26.46 -20.57 -19.60
C LYS A 446 25.56 -21.24 -20.65
N ALA A 447 24.57 -22.00 -20.19
CA ALA A 447 23.61 -22.66 -21.07
C ALA A 447 22.75 -21.62 -21.87
N ALA A 448 22.52 -20.44 -21.28
CA ALA A 448 21.83 -19.31 -21.91
C ALA A 448 22.76 -18.35 -22.66
N TYR A 449 24.03 -18.68 -22.83
CA TYR A 449 25.04 -17.80 -23.45
C TYR A 449 25.17 -16.43 -22.78
N CYS A 450 25.04 -16.37 -21.43
CA CYS A 450 25.26 -15.15 -20.66
C CYS A 450 26.70 -14.97 -20.19
N ASP A 451 27.47 -16.06 -20.03
CA ASP A 451 28.78 -16.06 -19.37
C ASP A 451 29.79 -15.13 -20.02
N GLU A 452 29.74 -15.00 -21.36
CA GLU A 452 30.66 -14.19 -22.13
C GLU A 452 30.52 -12.70 -21.77
N PHE A 453 29.34 -12.11 -21.96
CA PHE A 453 29.12 -10.69 -21.67
C PHE A 453 29.15 -10.39 -20.15
N VAL A 454 28.77 -11.37 -19.30
CA VAL A 454 28.83 -11.18 -17.84
C VAL A 454 30.27 -11.09 -17.35
N ARG A 455 31.21 -11.85 -17.93
CA ARG A 455 32.65 -11.76 -17.57
C ARG A 455 33.29 -10.43 -18.00
N GLU A 456 32.77 -9.76 -18.99
CA GLU A 456 33.23 -8.45 -19.42
C GLU A 456 32.76 -7.32 -18.53
N MET A 457 31.78 -7.58 -17.66
CA MET A 457 31.29 -6.60 -16.66
C MET A 457 32.32 -6.37 -15.54
N PRO A 458 32.35 -5.17 -14.94
CA PRO A 458 33.34 -4.80 -13.92
C PRO A 458 33.46 -5.79 -12.75
N ASP A 459 32.32 -6.29 -12.24
CA ASP A 459 32.26 -7.21 -11.11
C ASP A 459 31.69 -8.59 -11.54
N GLY A 460 31.70 -8.90 -12.83
CA GLY A 460 31.18 -10.16 -13.38
C GLY A 460 29.75 -10.44 -12.90
N TYR A 461 29.52 -11.63 -12.35
CA TYR A 461 28.19 -12.04 -11.82
C TYR A 461 27.71 -11.20 -10.63
N GLN A 462 28.59 -10.45 -9.94
CA GLN A 462 28.21 -9.57 -8.84
C GLN A 462 27.91 -8.14 -9.29
N THR A 463 27.98 -7.86 -10.58
CA THR A 463 27.60 -6.56 -11.14
C THR A 463 26.12 -6.29 -10.89
N VAL A 464 25.80 -5.13 -10.30
CA VAL A 464 24.42 -4.66 -10.05
C VAL A 464 23.86 -4.03 -11.32
N LEU A 465 22.69 -4.50 -11.75
CA LEU A 465 22.11 -4.16 -13.07
C LEU A 465 21.34 -2.84 -13.12
N GLY A 466 21.12 -2.19 -11.97
CA GLY A 466 20.26 -1.00 -11.88
C GLY A 466 18.77 -1.32 -12.16
N GLU A 467 17.96 -0.27 -12.25
CA GLU A 467 16.52 -0.41 -12.50
C GLU A 467 16.27 -0.99 -13.89
N ASN A 468 15.52 -2.09 -13.93
CA ASN A 468 15.13 -2.83 -15.14
C ASN A 468 16.31 -3.18 -16.07
N GLY A 469 17.53 -3.32 -15.54
CA GLY A 469 18.72 -3.66 -16.32
C GLY A 469 19.04 -2.63 -17.40
N SER A 470 18.93 -1.34 -17.09
CA SER A 470 19.09 -0.21 -18.02
C SER A 470 20.46 -0.16 -18.70
N THR A 471 21.45 -0.87 -18.16
CA THR A 471 22.81 -0.97 -18.70
C THR A 471 22.97 -2.08 -19.74
N LEU A 472 21.97 -2.96 -19.90
CA LEU A 472 22.00 -4.12 -20.77
C LEU A 472 21.29 -3.89 -22.10
N SER A 473 21.79 -4.52 -23.17
CA SER A 473 21.10 -4.63 -24.45
C SER A 473 19.83 -5.50 -24.33
N GLY A 474 18.92 -5.40 -25.29
CA GLY A 474 17.71 -6.24 -25.33
C GLY A 474 18.03 -7.73 -25.34
N GLY A 475 19.04 -8.15 -26.11
CA GLY A 475 19.48 -9.54 -26.21
C GLY A 475 20.10 -10.09 -24.92
N GLU A 476 20.86 -9.28 -24.19
CA GLU A 476 21.43 -9.67 -22.90
C GLU A 476 20.36 -9.85 -21.84
N ARG A 477 19.38 -8.91 -21.77
CA ARG A 477 18.21 -9.06 -20.88
C ARG A 477 17.45 -10.35 -21.20
N GLN A 478 17.22 -10.64 -22.49
CA GLN A 478 16.50 -11.83 -22.91
C GLN A 478 17.25 -13.12 -22.50
N ARG A 479 18.58 -13.17 -22.68
CA ARG A 479 19.41 -14.31 -22.26
C ARG A 479 19.37 -14.52 -20.74
N ILE A 480 19.35 -13.47 -19.92
CA ILE A 480 19.15 -13.58 -18.47
C ILE A 480 17.76 -14.17 -18.15
N SER A 481 16.71 -13.78 -18.87
CA SER A 481 15.38 -14.35 -18.71
C SER A 481 15.35 -15.86 -19.05
N ILE A 482 16.04 -16.25 -20.11
CA ILE A 482 16.18 -17.67 -20.49
C ILE A 482 17.01 -18.42 -19.43
N ALA A 483 18.08 -17.83 -18.89
CA ALA A 483 18.85 -18.43 -17.79
C ALA A 483 17.99 -18.69 -16.54
N ARG A 484 17.07 -17.77 -16.20
CA ARG A 484 16.07 -17.98 -15.14
C ARG A 484 15.20 -19.21 -15.43
N ALA A 485 14.70 -19.32 -16.67
CA ALA A 485 13.84 -20.43 -17.07
C ALA A 485 14.57 -21.76 -17.06
N LEU A 486 15.84 -21.81 -17.52
CA LEU A 486 16.71 -22.98 -17.47
C LEU A 486 17.00 -23.41 -16.01
N LEU A 487 17.31 -22.46 -15.14
CA LEU A 487 17.58 -22.72 -13.72
C LEU A 487 16.34 -23.27 -13.00
N LYS A 488 15.16 -22.77 -13.33
CA LYS A 488 13.88 -23.26 -12.80
C LYS A 488 13.58 -24.69 -13.27
N ASN A 489 13.97 -25.04 -14.48
CA ASN A 489 13.83 -26.37 -15.08
C ASN A 489 12.39 -26.93 -15.03
N ALA A 490 11.39 -26.08 -15.22
CA ALA A 490 9.98 -26.50 -15.22
C ALA A 490 9.66 -27.37 -16.45
N PRO A 491 8.69 -28.32 -16.36
CA PRO A 491 8.31 -29.20 -17.46
C PRO A 491 7.50 -28.50 -18.58
N ILE A 492 6.85 -27.38 -18.29
CA ILE A 492 6.05 -26.59 -19.24
C ILE A 492 6.75 -25.25 -19.47
N ILE A 493 6.96 -24.87 -20.73
CA ILE A 493 7.58 -23.62 -21.10
C ILE A 493 6.59 -22.77 -21.90
N LEU A 494 6.42 -21.52 -21.49
CA LEU A 494 5.60 -20.52 -22.17
C LEU A 494 6.53 -19.44 -22.74
N LEU A 495 6.61 -19.36 -24.08
CA LEU A 495 7.45 -18.42 -24.81
C LEU A 495 6.58 -17.36 -25.48
N ASP A 496 6.79 -16.09 -25.15
CA ASP A 496 6.11 -14.96 -25.79
C ASP A 496 7.16 -14.14 -26.56
N GLU A 497 7.19 -14.28 -27.90
CA GLU A 497 8.01 -13.51 -28.86
C GLU A 497 9.44 -13.16 -28.39
N ALA A 498 10.21 -14.16 -27.97
CA ALA A 498 11.51 -13.96 -27.33
C ALA A 498 12.62 -13.35 -28.24
N THR A 499 12.38 -13.12 -29.54
CA THR A 499 13.41 -12.65 -30.51
C THR A 499 13.04 -11.36 -31.24
N ALA A 500 11.94 -10.68 -30.87
CA ALA A 500 11.56 -9.42 -31.49
C ALA A 500 12.56 -8.30 -31.16
N SER A 501 12.93 -7.53 -32.17
CA SER A 501 13.78 -6.33 -32.03
C SER A 501 15.22 -6.57 -31.57
N LEU A 502 15.76 -7.77 -31.80
CA LEU A 502 17.18 -8.08 -31.55
C LEU A 502 18.03 -7.85 -32.78
N ASP A 503 19.27 -7.47 -32.58
CA ASP A 503 20.30 -7.48 -33.62
C ASP A 503 20.63 -8.92 -34.03
N PRO A 504 21.11 -9.17 -35.26
CA PRO A 504 21.31 -10.52 -35.82
C PRO A 504 22.21 -11.42 -34.98
N GLU A 505 23.24 -10.88 -34.35
CA GLU A 505 24.19 -11.65 -33.53
C GLU A 505 23.52 -12.14 -32.23
N ASN A 506 22.85 -11.25 -31.52
CA ASN A 506 22.10 -11.59 -30.33
C ASN A 506 20.91 -12.52 -30.64
N GLU A 507 20.23 -12.36 -31.78
CA GLU A 507 19.15 -13.25 -32.21
C GLU A 507 19.62 -14.71 -32.29
N VAL A 508 20.79 -14.98 -32.91
CA VAL A 508 21.35 -16.33 -33.01
C VAL A 508 21.65 -16.93 -31.64
N LEU A 509 22.23 -16.14 -30.72
CA LEU A 509 22.53 -16.61 -29.36
C LEU A 509 21.25 -16.90 -28.55
N VAL A 510 20.25 -16.04 -28.65
CA VAL A 510 18.94 -16.24 -28.01
C VAL A 510 18.25 -17.47 -28.58
N GLN A 511 18.25 -17.71 -29.88
CA GLN A 511 17.69 -18.93 -30.51
C GLN A 511 18.38 -20.20 -30.01
N LYS A 512 19.72 -20.19 -29.91
CA LYS A 512 20.49 -21.32 -29.35
C LYS A 512 20.12 -21.57 -27.88
N ALA A 513 19.93 -20.51 -27.10
CA ALA A 513 19.53 -20.62 -25.70
C ALA A 513 18.09 -21.19 -25.55
N ILE A 514 17.17 -20.75 -26.42
CA ILE A 514 15.80 -21.27 -26.50
C ILE A 514 15.81 -22.75 -26.89
N ALA A 515 16.61 -23.17 -27.89
CA ALA A 515 16.69 -24.56 -28.29
C ALA A 515 17.09 -25.48 -27.13
N LYS A 516 18.02 -25.04 -26.26
CA LYS A 516 18.37 -25.77 -25.03
C LYS A 516 17.24 -25.77 -23.99
N LEU A 517 16.49 -24.67 -23.90
CA LEU A 517 15.40 -24.54 -22.94
C LEU A 517 14.23 -25.49 -23.25
N VAL A 518 13.91 -25.66 -24.53
CA VAL A 518 12.73 -26.43 -24.99
C VAL A 518 12.97 -27.94 -25.09
N GLU A 519 14.21 -28.39 -25.01
CA GLU A 519 14.58 -29.79 -25.16
C GLU A 519 13.86 -30.69 -24.14
N GLY A 520 13.02 -31.61 -24.64
CA GLY A 520 12.25 -32.54 -23.82
C GLY A 520 11.14 -31.92 -22.97
N LYS A 521 10.70 -30.71 -23.26
CA LYS A 521 9.66 -29.98 -22.53
C LYS A 521 8.36 -29.88 -23.30
N THR A 522 7.26 -29.61 -22.61
CA THR A 522 6.01 -29.18 -23.23
C THR A 522 6.10 -27.68 -23.47
N VAL A 523 6.06 -27.26 -24.73
CA VAL A 523 6.31 -25.89 -25.11
C VAL A 523 5.08 -25.27 -25.76
N ILE A 524 4.70 -24.08 -25.30
CA ILE A 524 3.71 -23.24 -25.94
C ILE A 524 4.43 -21.96 -26.35
N MET A 525 4.51 -21.72 -27.66
CA MET A 525 5.17 -20.52 -28.18
C MET A 525 4.19 -19.63 -28.94
N ILE A 526 4.25 -18.35 -28.68
CA ILE A 526 3.57 -17.34 -29.50
C ILE A 526 4.55 -16.89 -30.58
N ALA A 527 4.18 -17.12 -31.84
CA ALA A 527 5.02 -16.83 -32.96
C ALA A 527 4.54 -15.59 -33.73
N HIS A 528 5.44 -14.63 -33.84
CA HIS A 528 5.29 -13.50 -34.75
C HIS A 528 6.10 -13.71 -36.04
N ARG A 529 7.15 -14.55 -36.01
CA ARG A 529 7.92 -14.99 -37.19
C ARG A 529 7.58 -16.44 -37.51
N LEU A 530 6.84 -16.68 -38.61
CA LEU A 530 6.34 -18.03 -38.93
C LEU A 530 7.45 -19.01 -39.33
N ARG A 531 8.64 -18.52 -39.67
CA ARG A 531 9.80 -19.39 -39.91
C ARG A 531 10.25 -20.17 -38.66
N THR A 532 10.03 -19.62 -37.48
CA THR A 532 10.45 -20.27 -36.22
C THR A 532 9.55 -21.41 -35.78
N VAL A 533 8.40 -21.58 -36.45
CA VAL A 533 7.41 -22.62 -36.08
C VAL A 533 7.24 -23.71 -37.12
N VAL A 534 8.08 -23.73 -38.17
CA VAL A 534 8.03 -24.74 -39.21
C VAL A 534 8.22 -26.15 -38.64
N ASP A 535 9.11 -26.29 -37.66
CA ASP A 535 9.42 -27.55 -36.98
C ASP A 535 8.56 -27.81 -35.75
N ALA A 536 7.50 -27.05 -35.52
CA ALA A 536 6.58 -27.29 -34.40
C ALA A 536 5.73 -28.55 -34.62
N ASP A 537 5.57 -29.37 -33.56
CA ASP A 537 4.76 -30.57 -33.62
C ASP A 537 3.28 -30.26 -33.91
N GLN A 538 2.82 -29.09 -33.47
CA GLN A 538 1.47 -28.62 -33.68
C GLN A 538 1.44 -27.09 -33.83
N ILE A 539 0.64 -26.61 -34.76
CA ILE A 539 0.34 -25.21 -34.97
C ILE A 539 -1.16 -24.98 -34.75
N LEU A 540 -1.51 -24.07 -33.87
CA LEU A 540 -2.88 -23.63 -33.60
C LEU A 540 -3.08 -22.23 -34.18
N VAL A 541 -3.94 -22.09 -35.17
CA VAL A 541 -4.19 -20.84 -35.86
C VAL A 541 -5.44 -20.16 -35.30
N LEU A 542 -5.24 -18.99 -34.74
CA LEU A 542 -6.29 -18.19 -34.13
C LEU A 542 -6.70 -17.01 -35.01
N ASP A 543 -7.99 -16.79 -35.14
CA ASP A 543 -8.56 -15.60 -35.76
C ASP A 543 -9.77 -15.10 -34.97
N ASN A 544 -9.83 -13.82 -34.68
CA ASN A 544 -10.93 -13.17 -33.94
C ASN A 544 -11.38 -13.92 -32.67
N GLY A 545 -10.42 -14.49 -31.94
CA GLY A 545 -10.65 -15.23 -30.69
C GLY A 545 -11.12 -16.68 -30.86
N ARG A 546 -11.11 -17.22 -32.08
CA ARG A 546 -11.48 -18.61 -32.38
C ARG A 546 -10.30 -19.39 -32.93
N LEU A 547 -10.26 -20.68 -32.62
CA LEU A 547 -9.37 -21.62 -33.29
C LEU A 547 -9.95 -21.98 -34.66
N VAL A 548 -9.30 -21.52 -35.73
CA VAL A 548 -9.78 -21.72 -37.12
C VAL A 548 -9.07 -22.86 -37.84
N GLU A 549 -7.82 -23.09 -37.54
CA GLU A 549 -7.02 -24.18 -38.13
C GLU A 549 -6.09 -24.79 -37.08
N HIS A 550 -5.82 -26.09 -37.23
CA HIS A 550 -4.79 -26.79 -36.48
C HIS A 550 -4.16 -27.91 -37.30
N GLY A 551 -2.89 -28.19 -37.06
CA GLY A 551 -2.10 -29.22 -37.74
C GLY A 551 -0.62 -28.92 -37.73
N THR A 552 0.17 -29.69 -38.50
CA THR A 552 1.59 -29.43 -38.77
C THR A 552 1.75 -28.36 -39.84
N HIS A 553 2.97 -27.83 -40.01
CA HIS A 553 3.31 -26.89 -41.08
C HIS A 553 2.86 -27.40 -42.46
N ASP A 554 3.26 -28.62 -42.84
CA ASP A 554 2.96 -29.21 -44.12
C ASP A 554 1.46 -29.43 -44.39
N GLU A 555 0.70 -29.80 -43.35
CA GLU A 555 -0.76 -29.97 -43.44
C GLU A 555 -1.44 -28.64 -43.66
N LEU A 556 -1.05 -27.59 -42.93
CA LEU A 556 -1.65 -26.26 -43.01
C LEU A 556 -1.28 -25.55 -44.32
N MET A 557 -0.06 -25.76 -44.83
CA MET A 557 0.34 -25.25 -46.17
C MET A 557 -0.49 -25.85 -47.29
N LYS A 558 -0.85 -27.16 -47.20
CA LYS A 558 -1.71 -27.85 -48.19
C LYS A 558 -3.17 -27.39 -48.13
N LYS A 559 -3.67 -26.95 -46.95
CA LYS A 559 -5.04 -26.45 -46.78
C LYS A 559 -5.30 -25.12 -47.47
N ASN A 560 -4.28 -24.35 -47.84
CA ASN A 560 -4.36 -23.02 -48.44
C ASN A 560 -5.25 -22.05 -47.63
N GLY A 561 -5.27 -22.19 -46.30
CA GLY A 561 -6.08 -21.39 -45.41
C GLY A 561 -5.39 -20.13 -44.89
N LEU A 562 -5.78 -19.69 -43.67
CA LEU A 562 -5.23 -18.50 -43.05
C LEU A 562 -3.72 -18.62 -42.78
N TYR A 563 -3.28 -19.80 -42.31
CA TYR A 563 -1.86 -20.05 -42.06
C TYR A 563 -1.01 -19.86 -43.33
N HIS A 564 -1.43 -20.47 -44.44
CA HIS A 564 -0.76 -20.35 -45.73
C HIS A 564 -0.65 -18.88 -46.15
N LYS A 565 -1.76 -18.14 -46.06
CA LYS A 565 -1.79 -16.72 -46.39
C LYS A 565 -0.82 -15.90 -45.55
N LEU A 566 -0.80 -16.10 -44.23
CA LEU A 566 0.11 -15.40 -43.32
C LEU A 566 1.56 -15.73 -43.58
N PHE A 567 1.87 -17.01 -43.90
CA PHE A 567 3.21 -17.45 -44.20
C PHE A 567 3.75 -16.81 -45.47
N HIS A 568 2.95 -16.74 -46.54
CA HIS A 568 3.34 -16.07 -47.81
C HIS A 568 3.53 -14.56 -47.63
N ILE A 569 2.64 -13.87 -46.92
CA ILE A 569 2.81 -12.44 -46.65
C ILE A 569 4.13 -12.15 -45.95
N GLN A 570 4.53 -13.01 -44.99
CA GLN A 570 5.81 -12.83 -44.31
C GLN A 570 7.01 -13.17 -45.18
N GLN A 571 6.90 -14.09 -46.15
CA GLN A 571 7.96 -14.37 -47.07
C GLN A 571 8.19 -13.24 -48.11
N GLU A 572 7.11 -12.58 -48.53
CA GLU A 572 7.18 -11.47 -49.48
C GLU A 572 7.69 -10.15 -48.85
N SER A 573 7.63 -10.03 -47.52
CA SER A 573 8.05 -8.83 -46.75
C SER A 573 9.54 -8.86 -46.34
N LEU A 574 10.25 -9.93 -46.64
CA LEU A 574 11.69 -10.14 -46.38
C LEU A 574 12.51 -10.11 -47.68
#